data_8466af460b986e5236d17a61a6aa4a4b
#
_entry.id   8466af460b986e5236d17a61a6aa4a4b
#
_cell.length_a   1.000
_cell.length_b   1.000
_cell.length_c   1.000
_cell.angle_alpha   90.00
_cell.angle_beta   90.00
_cell.angle_gamma   90.00
#
_symmetry.space_group_name_H-M   'P 1'
#
loop_
_entity.id
_entity.type
_entity.pdbx_description
1 polymer ?
#
loop_
_entity_poly.entity_id
_entity_poly.type
_entity_poly.pdbx_seq_one_letter_code
_entity_poly.pdbx_strand_id
1 'polypeptide(L)'
;EFYAQFRYLVPELYRVMKPGRLLSFHCMLLPTSKARDGYIGLTDFRGELIRTFREVGWIHHSEVVIWKDPVTAMQRTKALGLLHKQIRKDSCMSRQGIPDYLITMRKPGDNPEPVSHTGEGDDIPVSMWQRFASPVWTDIDQGDTLQRQSAREDDDEKHICPLQLGVIRRAMKLWTNPGDVVLSPFAGIGSEG
;
A
#
# COMPACT_ATOMS: atom_id res chain seq x y z
N GLU A 1 -18.17 -10.20 -0.02
CA GLU A 1 -18.56 -9.33 -1.14
C GLU A 1 -17.34 -8.73 -1.84
N PHE A 2 -16.45 -7.99 -1.13
CA PHE A 2 -15.24 -7.38 -1.72
C PHE A 2 -14.39 -8.36 -2.54
N TYR A 3 -14.00 -9.51 -1.99
CA TYR A 3 -13.17 -10.49 -2.71
C TYR A 3 -13.85 -11.07 -3.95
N ALA A 4 -15.17 -11.25 -3.91
CA ALA A 4 -15.91 -11.73 -5.05
C ALA A 4 -15.84 -10.75 -6.25
N GLN A 5 -15.92 -9.45 -5.96
CA GLN A 5 -15.79 -8.40 -6.97
C GLN A 5 -14.33 -8.21 -7.40
N PHE A 6 -13.40 -8.21 -6.44
CA PHE A 6 -11.97 -8.02 -6.71
C PHE A 6 -11.39 -9.09 -7.64
N ARG A 7 -11.90 -10.33 -7.58
CA ARG A 7 -11.50 -11.43 -8.45
C ARG A 7 -11.78 -11.18 -9.94
N TYR A 8 -12.71 -10.28 -10.29
CA TYR A 8 -12.91 -9.88 -11.68
C TYR A 8 -11.87 -8.86 -12.15
N LEU A 9 -11.41 -7.98 -11.27
CA LEU A 9 -10.43 -6.96 -11.61
C LEU A 9 -9.04 -7.56 -11.86
N VAL A 10 -8.59 -8.52 -11.03
CA VAL A 10 -7.22 -9.04 -11.09
C VAL A 10 -6.86 -9.68 -12.44
N PRO A 11 -7.73 -10.49 -13.09
CA PRO A 11 -7.48 -10.98 -14.45
C PRO A 11 -7.40 -9.87 -15.50
N GLU A 12 -8.21 -8.82 -15.38
CA GLU A 12 -8.16 -7.69 -16.30
C GLU A 12 -6.86 -6.88 -16.17
N LEU A 13 -6.39 -6.66 -14.95
CA LEU A 13 -5.08 -6.07 -14.71
C LEU A 13 -3.96 -6.92 -15.30
N TYR A 14 -4.08 -8.26 -15.17
CA TYR A 14 -3.13 -9.18 -15.79
C TYR A 14 -3.16 -9.09 -17.32
N ARG A 15 -4.34 -9.00 -17.90
CA ARG A 15 -4.52 -8.90 -19.35
C ARG A 15 -3.86 -7.66 -19.95
N VAL A 16 -4.07 -6.49 -19.32
CA VAL A 16 -3.57 -5.20 -19.86
C VAL A 16 -2.11 -4.91 -19.53
N MET A 17 -1.56 -5.55 -18.49
CA MET A 17 -0.17 -5.33 -18.09
C MET A 17 0.81 -5.90 -19.11
N LYS A 18 1.86 -5.16 -19.46
CA LYS A 18 2.98 -5.67 -20.26
C LYS A 18 3.73 -6.79 -19.50
N PRO A 19 4.24 -7.84 -20.18
CA PRO A 19 5.10 -8.86 -19.55
C PRO A 19 6.31 -8.23 -18.86
N GLY A 20 6.74 -8.82 -17.74
CA GLY A 20 7.90 -8.37 -16.99
C GLY A 20 7.71 -7.07 -16.20
N ARG A 21 6.57 -6.40 -16.33
CA ARG A 21 6.27 -5.14 -15.61
C ARG A 21 5.61 -5.42 -14.26
N LEU A 22 5.59 -4.40 -13.41
CA LEU A 22 5.19 -4.48 -12.02
C LEU A 22 3.85 -3.78 -11.77
N LEU A 23 3.10 -4.34 -10.81
CA LEU A 23 1.90 -3.76 -10.24
C LEU A 23 2.12 -3.66 -8.73
N SER A 24 1.86 -2.50 -8.16
CA SER A 24 1.93 -2.31 -6.71
C SER A 24 0.57 -1.93 -6.15
N PHE A 25 0.24 -2.47 -4.98
CA PHE A 25 -0.93 -2.06 -4.23
C PHE A 25 -0.57 -1.84 -2.76
N HIS A 26 -1.23 -0.86 -2.18
CA HIS A 26 -1.08 -0.52 -0.77
C HIS A 26 -2.22 -1.15 0.03
N CYS A 27 -1.90 -1.78 1.16
CA CYS A 27 -2.88 -2.38 2.05
C CYS A 27 -2.37 -2.43 3.49
N MET A 28 -3.27 -2.80 4.40
CA MET A 28 -2.94 -3.11 5.79
C MET A 28 -3.70 -4.35 6.25
N LEU A 29 -3.28 -4.94 7.37
CA LEU A 29 -4.08 -5.93 8.06
C LEU A 29 -5.30 -5.25 8.69
N LEU A 30 -6.45 -5.91 8.66
CA LEU A 30 -7.68 -5.32 9.19
C LEU A 30 -7.88 -5.69 10.65
N PRO A 31 -8.03 -4.68 11.55
CA PRO A 31 -8.32 -4.98 12.95
C PRO A 31 -9.73 -5.53 13.12
N THR A 32 -9.86 -6.58 13.92
CA THR A 32 -11.15 -7.08 14.38
C THR A 32 -11.58 -6.38 15.68
N SER A 33 -12.86 -6.38 15.96
CA SER A 33 -13.42 -5.85 17.19
C SER A 33 -14.34 -6.85 17.88
N LYS A 34 -14.39 -6.82 19.22
CA LYS A 34 -15.24 -7.72 19.99
C LYS A 34 -16.72 -7.59 19.63
N ALA A 35 -17.16 -6.37 19.31
CA ALA A 35 -18.56 -6.10 18.99
C ALA A 35 -18.99 -6.67 17.63
N ARG A 36 -18.09 -6.59 16.60
CA ARG A 36 -18.41 -7.04 15.25
C ARG A 36 -18.02 -8.50 15.02
N ASP A 37 -16.84 -8.90 15.53
CA ASP A 37 -16.20 -10.15 15.17
C ASP A 37 -16.15 -11.16 16.32
N GLY A 38 -16.57 -10.75 17.54
CA GLY A 38 -16.53 -11.58 18.75
C GLY A 38 -15.16 -11.63 19.43
N TYR A 39 -14.10 -11.14 18.81
CA TYR A 39 -12.74 -11.15 19.33
C TYR A 39 -11.91 -9.92 18.89
N ILE A 40 -10.80 -9.70 19.58
CA ILE A 40 -9.80 -8.68 19.23
C ILE A 40 -8.62 -9.38 18.59
N GLY A 41 -8.31 -9.01 17.35
CA GLY A 41 -7.21 -9.60 16.58
C GLY A 41 -7.05 -8.89 15.23
N LEU A 42 -6.54 -9.61 14.24
CA LEU A 42 -6.31 -9.14 12.89
C LEU A 42 -6.85 -10.13 11.86
N THR A 43 -7.39 -9.60 10.79
CA THR A 43 -7.70 -10.35 9.57
C THR A 43 -6.56 -10.17 8.57
N ASP A 44 -6.07 -11.27 8.01
CA ASP A 44 -4.99 -11.27 7.01
C ASP A 44 -5.48 -10.82 5.63
N PHE A 45 -5.87 -9.54 5.53
CA PHE A 45 -6.30 -8.95 4.25
C PHE A 45 -5.17 -8.95 3.22
N ARG A 46 -3.94 -8.66 3.65
CA ARG A 46 -2.74 -8.66 2.80
C ARG A 46 -2.51 -10.03 2.14
N GLY A 47 -2.51 -11.09 2.94
CA GLY A 47 -2.27 -12.45 2.43
C GLY A 47 -3.37 -12.91 1.48
N GLU A 48 -4.63 -12.54 1.73
CA GLU A 48 -5.73 -12.83 0.81
C GLU A 48 -5.57 -12.14 -0.54
N LEU A 49 -5.17 -10.86 -0.55
CA LEU A 49 -4.87 -10.16 -1.80
C LEU A 49 -3.74 -10.82 -2.57
N ILE A 50 -2.61 -11.13 -1.91
CA ILE A 50 -1.48 -11.81 -2.55
C ILE A 50 -1.91 -13.14 -3.16
N ARG A 51 -2.71 -13.95 -2.44
CA ARG A 51 -3.25 -15.22 -2.95
C ARG A 51 -4.10 -15.01 -4.20
N THR A 52 -5.00 -14.03 -4.17
CA THR A 52 -5.87 -13.70 -5.31
C THR A 52 -5.06 -13.33 -6.57
N PHE A 53 -4.00 -12.54 -6.43
CA PHE A 53 -3.11 -12.23 -7.54
C PHE A 53 -2.36 -13.48 -8.04
N ARG A 54 -1.82 -14.30 -7.14
CA ARG A 54 -1.07 -15.50 -7.50
C ARG A 54 -1.94 -16.55 -8.21
N GLU A 55 -3.22 -16.68 -7.86
CA GLU A 55 -4.18 -17.57 -8.53
C GLU A 55 -4.34 -17.24 -10.03
N VAL A 56 -4.15 -15.97 -10.41
CA VAL A 56 -4.21 -15.52 -11.81
C VAL A 56 -2.87 -15.69 -12.54
N GLY A 57 -1.79 -15.98 -11.82
CA GLY A 57 -0.46 -16.18 -12.41
C GLY A 57 0.54 -15.05 -12.17
N TRP A 58 0.21 -14.07 -11.31
CA TRP A 58 1.17 -13.06 -10.88
C TRP A 58 2.26 -13.67 -9.98
N ILE A 59 3.47 -13.16 -10.08
CA ILE A 59 4.58 -13.46 -9.19
C ILE A 59 4.56 -12.46 -8.04
N HIS A 60 4.56 -12.92 -6.79
CA HIS A 60 4.80 -12.05 -5.64
C HIS A 60 6.28 -11.63 -5.67
N HIS A 61 6.53 -10.38 -6.06
CA HIS A 61 7.88 -9.87 -6.32
C HIS A 61 8.56 -9.36 -5.06
N SER A 62 7.89 -8.47 -4.34
CA SER A 62 8.44 -7.86 -3.13
C SER A 62 7.36 -7.22 -2.28
N GLU A 63 7.71 -6.93 -1.03
CA GLU A 63 6.89 -6.13 -0.15
C GLU A 63 7.73 -5.18 0.69
N VAL A 64 7.17 -4.03 1.01
CA VAL A 64 7.76 -3.05 1.92
C VAL A 64 6.78 -2.79 3.05
N VAL A 65 7.30 -2.81 4.27
CA VAL A 65 6.56 -2.40 5.47
C VAL A 65 6.69 -0.90 5.63
N ILE A 66 5.57 -0.18 5.68
CA ILE A 66 5.53 1.26 5.93
C ILE A 66 5.21 1.47 7.40
N TRP A 67 6.17 2.03 8.12
CA TRP A 67 6.01 2.30 9.55
C TRP A 67 4.95 3.37 9.79
N LYS A 68 4.16 3.16 10.85
CA LYS A 68 3.19 4.14 11.34
C LYS A 68 3.43 4.44 12.81
N ASP A 69 3.36 5.72 13.16
CA ASP A 69 3.42 6.13 14.55
C ASP A 69 2.22 5.56 15.34
N PRO A 70 2.47 4.76 16.39
CA PRO A 70 1.39 4.10 17.14
C PRO A 70 0.51 5.08 17.91
N VAL A 71 1.04 6.25 18.30
CA VAL A 71 0.27 7.27 19.02
C VAL A 71 -0.73 7.91 18.07
N THR A 72 -0.29 8.27 16.88
CA THR A 72 -1.16 8.82 15.83
C THR A 72 -2.24 7.80 15.42
N ALA A 73 -1.85 6.53 15.23
CA ALA A 73 -2.78 5.46 14.91
C ALA A 73 -3.82 5.24 16.03
N MET A 74 -3.39 5.31 17.29
CA MET A 74 -4.27 5.20 18.46
C MET A 74 -5.28 6.35 18.52
N GLN A 75 -4.83 7.58 18.29
CA GLN A 75 -5.70 8.76 18.30
C GLN A 75 -6.77 8.70 17.20
N ARG A 76 -6.41 8.23 16.01
CA ARG A 76 -7.31 8.12 14.87
C ARG A 76 -8.31 6.98 15.01
N THR A 77 -7.87 5.81 15.44
CA THR A 77 -8.69 4.59 15.45
C THR A 77 -9.34 4.31 16.79
N LYS A 78 -8.80 4.85 17.88
CA LYS A 78 -9.18 4.56 19.28
C LYS A 78 -9.27 3.05 19.58
N ALA A 79 -8.51 2.25 18.85
CA ALA A 79 -8.53 0.79 18.94
C ALA A 79 -8.11 0.33 20.33
N LEU A 80 -8.99 -0.39 21.02
CA LEU A 80 -8.83 -0.77 22.42
C LEU A 80 -7.50 -1.47 22.72
N GLY A 81 -7.10 -2.41 21.87
CA GLY A 81 -5.85 -3.17 22.03
C GLY A 81 -4.57 -2.35 21.87
N LEU A 82 -4.66 -1.14 21.29
CA LEU A 82 -3.50 -0.25 21.10
C LEU A 82 -3.36 0.79 22.22
N LEU A 83 -4.35 0.92 23.10
CA LEU A 83 -4.33 1.89 24.19
C LEU A 83 -3.31 1.50 25.26
N HIS A 84 -2.44 2.43 25.68
CA HIS A 84 -1.46 2.20 26.75
C HIS A 84 -2.09 1.63 28.04
N LYS A 85 -3.28 2.10 28.43
CA LYS A 85 -3.99 1.57 29.59
C LYS A 85 -4.30 0.07 29.53
N GLN A 86 -4.33 -0.52 28.33
CA GLN A 86 -4.60 -1.95 28.15
C GLN A 86 -3.47 -2.83 28.72
N ILE A 87 -2.22 -2.38 28.64
CA ILE A 87 -1.07 -3.08 29.22
C ILE A 87 -1.25 -3.29 30.74
N ARG A 88 -1.85 -2.31 31.43
CA ARG A 88 -2.10 -2.38 32.88
C ARG A 88 -3.29 -3.23 33.27
N LYS A 89 -4.20 -3.49 32.33
CA LYS A 89 -5.40 -4.31 32.58
C LYS A 89 -5.15 -5.77 32.24
N ASP A 90 -4.68 -6.00 31.03
CA ASP A 90 -4.39 -7.31 30.46
C ASP A 90 -3.44 -7.11 29.27
N SER A 91 -2.16 -7.37 29.49
CA SER A 91 -1.13 -7.20 28.46
C SER A 91 -1.29 -8.16 27.29
N CYS A 92 -1.92 -9.33 27.51
CA CYS A 92 -2.21 -10.30 26.44
C CYS A 92 -3.25 -9.77 25.43
N MET A 93 -4.04 -8.79 25.82
CA MET A 93 -4.98 -8.08 24.94
C MET A 93 -4.38 -6.81 24.32
N SER A 94 -3.15 -6.47 24.69
CA SER A 94 -2.41 -5.36 24.09
C SER A 94 -1.78 -5.84 22.77
N ARG A 95 -1.79 -4.99 21.77
CA ARG A 95 -1.15 -5.25 20.48
C ARG A 95 -0.34 -4.04 20.01
N GLN A 96 0.60 -4.30 19.14
CA GLN A 96 1.38 -3.28 18.45
C GLN A 96 0.52 -2.52 17.43
N GLY A 97 1.01 -1.38 16.97
CA GLY A 97 0.46 -0.68 15.82
C GLY A 97 0.47 -1.58 14.58
N ILE A 98 -0.46 -1.32 13.67
CA ILE A 98 -0.52 -2.04 12.40
C ILE A 98 0.20 -1.19 11.36
N PRO A 99 1.26 -1.69 10.73
CA PRO A 99 1.91 -1.00 9.63
C PRO A 99 1.05 -1.05 8.37
N ASP A 100 1.38 -0.22 7.40
CA ASP A 100 0.91 -0.43 6.04
C ASP A 100 1.94 -1.25 5.26
N TYR A 101 1.49 -1.79 4.14
CA TYR A 101 2.31 -2.58 3.24
C TYR A 101 2.17 -2.05 1.82
N LEU A 102 3.29 -1.90 1.12
CA LEU A 102 3.31 -1.80 -0.33
C LEU A 102 3.71 -3.16 -0.89
N ILE A 103 2.76 -3.83 -1.51
CA ILE A 103 2.95 -5.14 -2.11
C ILE A 103 3.17 -4.96 -3.59
N THR A 104 4.20 -5.61 -4.13
CA THR A 104 4.52 -5.53 -5.55
C THR A 104 4.42 -6.92 -6.18
N MET A 105 3.62 -6.99 -7.24
CA MET A 105 3.42 -8.18 -8.05
C MET A 105 4.08 -7.97 -9.41
N ARG A 106 4.62 -9.02 -10.00
CA ARG A 106 5.24 -8.99 -11.33
C ARG A 106 4.45 -9.87 -12.29
N LYS A 107 4.16 -9.35 -13.48
CA LYS A 107 3.67 -10.21 -14.56
C LYS A 107 4.82 -11.05 -15.11
N PRO A 108 4.68 -12.38 -15.26
CA PRO A 108 5.70 -13.23 -15.89
C PRO A 108 6.05 -12.75 -17.29
N GLY A 109 7.25 -13.15 -17.74
CA GLY A 109 7.80 -12.83 -19.05
C GLY A 109 8.92 -11.81 -18.99
N ASP A 110 9.55 -11.59 -20.14
CA ASP A 110 10.63 -10.63 -20.30
C ASP A 110 10.08 -9.22 -20.44
N ASN A 111 10.81 -8.25 -19.91
CA ASN A 111 10.51 -6.83 -20.10
C ASN A 111 11.31 -6.31 -21.31
N PRO A 112 10.66 -6.07 -22.46
CA PRO A 112 11.37 -5.57 -23.66
C PRO A 112 11.85 -4.13 -23.50
N GLU A 113 11.32 -3.40 -22.55
CA GLU A 113 11.68 -2.02 -22.22
C GLU A 113 12.13 -1.95 -20.75
N PRO A 114 13.40 -2.34 -20.45
CA PRO A 114 13.89 -2.33 -19.07
C PRO A 114 13.76 -0.96 -18.41
N VAL A 115 13.37 -0.96 -17.12
CA VAL A 115 13.45 0.26 -16.31
C VAL A 115 14.92 0.45 -15.93
N SER A 116 15.51 1.56 -16.36
CA SER A 116 16.91 1.85 -16.19
C SER A 116 17.13 3.22 -15.55
N HIS A 117 18.01 3.27 -14.58
CA HIS A 117 18.39 4.46 -13.82
C HIS A 117 19.84 4.85 -14.13
N THR A 118 20.17 4.98 -15.39
CA THR A 118 21.52 5.29 -15.89
C THR A 118 21.64 6.71 -16.47
N GLY A 119 20.57 7.51 -16.42
CA GLY A 119 20.52 8.85 -16.98
C GLY A 119 21.12 9.92 -16.07
N GLU A 120 21.75 10.93 -16.66
CA GLU A 120 22.22 12.10 -15.92
C GLU A 120 21.00 12.88 -15.35
N GLY A 121 21.05 13.20 -14.05
CA GLY A 121 20.10 14.10 -13.36
C GLY A 121 18.91 13.43 -12.71
N ASP A 122 18.53 12.23 -13.11
CA ASP A 122 17.37 11.51 -12.55
C ASP A 122 17.73 10.16 -11.93
N ASP A 123 19.02 9.86 -11.86
CA ASP A 123 19.52 8.62 -11.26
C ASP A 123 19.14 8.51 -9.78
N ILE A 124 19.00 7.27 -9.34
CA ILE A 124 18.88 6.94 -7.94
C ILE A 124 20.30 6.86 -7.34
N PRO A 125 20.82 7.91 -6.68
CA PRO A 125 22.13 7.83 -6.05
C PRO A 125 22.15 6.76 -4.96
N VAL A 126 23.33 6.22 -4.65
CA VAL A 126 23.50 5.11 -3.68
C VAL A 126 22.78 5.39 -2.35
N SER A 127 22.84 6.61 -1.83
CA SER A 127 22.16 6.99 -0.60
C SER A 127 20.63 6.94 -0.71
N MET A 128 20.07 7.28 -1.84
CA MET A 128 18.64 7.15 -2.12
C MET A 128 18.26 5.69 -2.30
N TRP A 129 19.08 4.93 -3.07
CA TRP A 129 18.87 3.51 -3.25
C TRP A 129 18.85 2.73 -1.92
N GLN A 130 19.79 3.00 -1.01
CA GLN A 130 19.82 2.38 0.31
C GLN A 130 18.53 2.58 1.10
N ARG A 131 17.93 3.77 1.00
CA ARG A 131 16.66 4.08 1.65
C ARG A 131 15.47 3.38 0.96
N PHE A 132 15.45 3.36 -0.36
CA PHE A 132 14.35 2.79 -1.14
C PHE A 132 14.38 1.25 -1.16
N ALA A 133 15.57 0.65 -1.15
CA ALA A 133 15.76 -0.80 -1.07
C ALA A 133 15.52 -1.38 0.34
N SER A 134 15.32 -0.52 1.36
CA SER A 134 14.99 -0.99 2.69
C SER A 134 13.64 -1.72 2.69
N PRO A 135 13.54 -2.89 3.35
CA PRO A 135 12.27 -3.61 3.49
C PRO A 135 11.29 -2.89 4.44
N VAL A 136 11.76 -1.88 5.16
CA VAL A 136 10.95 -1.06 6.08
C VAL A 136 11.20 0.41 5.78
N TRP A 137 10.16 1.13 5.40
CA TRP A 137 10.22 2.59 5.23
C TRP A 137 9.71 3.27 6.50
N THR A 138 10.64 3.86 7.25
CA THR A 138 10.36 4.55 8.51
C THR A 138 10.20 6.06 8.35
N ASP A 139 10.54 6.58 7.18
CA ASP A 139 10.65 8.00 6.85
C ASP A 139 9.54 8.49 5.89
N ILE A 140 8.43 7.76 5.80
CA ILE A 140 7.23 8.21 5.09
C ILE A 140 6.45 9.17 6.00
N ASP A 141 6.29 10.41 5.56
CA ASP A 141 5.44 11.37 6.24
C ASP A 141 3.97 10.98 6.06
N GLN A 142 3.31 10.67 7.18
CA GLN A 142 1.89 10.27 7.19
C GLN A 142 0.93 11.42 6.85
N GLY A 143 1.41 12.66 6.89
CA GLY A 143 0.66 13.87 6.55
C GLY A 143 0.85 14.31 5.10
N ASP A 144 1.88 13.81 4.39
CA ASP A 144 2.15 14.16 2.99
C ASP A 144 1.15 13.47 2.05
N THR A 145 -0.05 14.02 1.98
CA THR A 145 -1.16 13.55 1.12
C THR A 145 -1.77 14.71 0.37
N LEU A 146 -2.42 14.44 -0.77
CA LEU A 146 -3.21 15.49 -1.43
C LEU A 146 -4.30 16.02 -0.51
N GLN A 147 -4.55 17.32 -0.60
CA GLN A 147 -5.58 17.98 0.20
C GLN A 147 -6.98 17.49 -0.19
N ARG A 148 -7.59 16.85 0.76
CA ARG A 148 -8.92 16.27 0.67
C ARG A 148 -10.02 17.27 0.32
N GLN A 149 -9.84 18.55 0.68
CA GLN A 149 -10.84 19.60 0.49
C GLN A 149 -10.88 20.17 -0.93
N SER A 150 -9.75 20.12 -1.65
CA SER A 150 -9.67 20.64 -3.02
C SER A 150 -10.15 19.66 -4.11
N ALA A 151 -10.43 18.40 -3.72
CA ALA A 151 -10.84 17.34 -4.63
C ALA A 151 -12.32 16.94 -4.47
N ARG A 152 -13.14 17.77 -3.85
CA ARG A 152 -14.57 17.52 -3.66
C ARG A 152 -15.37 18.26 -4.70
N GLU A 153 -16.11 17.54 -5.52
CA GLU A 153 -17.21 18.10 -6.30
C GLU A 153 -18.51 18.18 -5.49
N ASP A 154 -18.72 17.24 -4.52
CA ASP A 154 -19.87 17.21 -3.60
C ASP A 154 -19.49 16.78 -2.18
N ASP A 155 -20.29 17.19 -1.19
CA ASP A 155 -20.09 16.85 0.24
C ASP A 155 -20.25 15.35 0.56
N ASP A 156 -20.81 14.57 -0.34
CA ASP A 156 -21.04 13.12 -0.18
C ASP A 156 -19.84 12.26 -0.60
N GLU A 157 -18.92 12.79 -1.41
CA GLU A 157 -17.70 12.08 -1.83
C GLU A 157 -16.58 12.23 -0.79
N LYS A 158 -16.67 11.48 0.29
CA LYS A 158 -15.60 11.43 1.29
C LYS A 158 -14.54 10.39 0.92
N HIS A 159 -13.50 10.79 0.19
CA HIS A 159 -12.30 9.96 0.11
C HIS A 159 -11.61 9.90 1.49
N ILE A 160 -11.68 8.73 2.14
CA ILE A 160 -11.40 8.62 3.58
C ILE A 160 -9.91 8.60 3.88
N CYS A 161 -9.07 8.04 3.00
CA CYS A 161 -7.64 7.85 3.23
C CYS A 161 -6.83 7.98 1.93
N PRO A 162 -6.41 9.18 1.52
CA PRO A 162 -5.46 9.33 0.41
C PRO A 162 -4.13 8.66 0.77
N LEU A 163 -3.48 8.05 -0.23
CA LEU A 163 -2.16 7.45 -0.07
C LEU A 163 -1.10 8.55 0.08
N GLN A 164 -0.10 8.31 0.91
CA GLN A 164 1.02 9.24 1.10
C GLN A 164 1.81 9.37 -0.20
N LEU A 165 2.07 10.60 -0.60
CA LEU A 165 2.80 10.93 -1.84
C LEU A 165 4.23 10.35 -1.82
N GLY A 166 4.86 10.27 -0.65
CA GLY A 166 6.16 9.64 -0.49
C GLY A 166 6.20 8.16 -0.90
N VAL A 167 5.12 7.40 -0.70
CA VAL A 167 5.00 6.01 -1.14
C VAL A 167 4.90 5.93 -2.66
N ILE A 168 4.03 6.76 -3.25
CA ILE A 168 3.79 6.82 -4.70
C ILE A 168 5.07 7.22 -5.43
N ARG A 169 5.72 8.31 -4.99
CA ARG A 169 6.99 8.80 -5.57
C ARG A 169 8.07 7.73 -5.58
N ARG A 170 8.22 6.95 -4.50
CA ARG A 170 9.21 5.87 -4.43
C ARG A 170 8.88 4.73 -5.38
N ALA A 171 7.63 4.30 -5.43
CA ALA A 171 7.19 3.25 -6.33
C ALA A 171 7.42 3.64 -7.80
N MET A 172 7.01 4.85 -8.17
CA MET A 172 7.21 5.36 -9.53
C MET A 172 8.70 5.52 -9.87
N LYS A 173 9.48 6.12 -8.98
CA LYS A 173 10.93 6.30 -9.19
C LYS A 173 11.67 4.98 -9.34
N LEU A 174 11.29 3.93 -8.60
CA LEU A 174 11.93 2.61 -8.68
C LEU A 174 11.56 1.83 -9.94
N TRP A 175 10.31 1.95 -10.43
CA TRP A 175 9.74 0.94 -11.32
C TRP A 175 9.13 1.49 -12.60
N THR A 176 9.35 2.76 -12.92
CA THR A 176 8.93 3.36 -14.18
C THR A 176 10.07 4.14 -14.85
N ASN A 177 10.07 4.18 -16.18
CA ASN A 177 10.86 5.13 -16.95
C ASN A 177 10.07 6.44 -17.17
N PRO A 178 10.76 7.56 -17.42
CA PRO A 178 10.09 8.77 -17.89
C PRO A 178 9.24 8.48 -19.15
N GLY A 179 7.98 8.90 -19.13
CA GLY A 179 7.04 8.68 -20.23
C GLY A 179 6.32 7.32 -20.23
N ASP A 180 6.59 6.45 -19.26
CA ASP A 180 5.82 5.22 -19.09
C ASP A 180 4.35 5.54 -18.73
N VAL A 181 3.43 4.71 -19.24
CA VAL A 181 2.01 4.80 -18.87
C VAL A 181 1.77 4.11 -17.53
N VAL A 182 1.18 4.83 -16.59
CA VAL A 182 0.78 4.32 -15.27
C VAL A 182 -0.75 4.20 -15.23
N LEU A 183 -1.25 3.03 -14.87
CA LEU A 183 -2.68 2.77 -14.69
C LEU A 183 -3.01 2.65 -13.20
N SER A 184 -3.92 3.49 -12.70
CA SER A 184 -4.47 3.40 -11.36
C SER A 184 -5.99 3.17 -11.43
N PRO A 185 -6.49 1.94 -11.19
CA PRO A 185 -7.93 1.67 -11.20
C PRO A 185 -8.67 2.22 -9.98
N PHE A 186 -7.93 2.62 -8.95
CA PHE A 186 -8.45 3.21 -7.71
C PHE A 186 -7.85 4.61 -7.48
N ALA A 187 -7.79 5.42 -8.53
CA ALA A 187 -7.13 6.73 -8.51
C ALA A 187 -7.64 7.67 -7.39
N GLY A 188 -8.91 7.50 -6.96
CA GLY A 188 -9.48 8.34 -5.91
C GLY A 188 -9.40 9.82 -6.27
N ILE A 189 -8.59 10.59 -5.51
CA ILE A 189 -8.35 12.01 -5.76
C ILE A 189 -7.19 12.28 -6.74
N GLY A 190 -6.68 11.26 -7.41
CA GLY A 190 -5.62 11.41 -8.40
C GLY A 190 -4.22 11.61 -7.80
N SER A 191 -3.93 10.95 -6.68
CA SER A 191 -2.62 11.10 -6.01
C SER A 191 -1.43 10.60 -6.85
N GLU A 192 -1.69 9.79 -7.86
CA GLU A 192 -0.72 9.22 -8.79
C GLU A 192 -0.43 10.11 -10.02
N GLY A 193 -1.23 11.17 -10.23
CA GLY A 193 -1.11 12.10 -11.35
C GLY A 193 -0.12 13.24 -11.18
#